data_9cd16152883069961d457251bb5a9061
#
_entry.id   9cd16152883069961d457251bb5a9061
#
_cell.length_a   1.000
_cell.length_b   1.000
_cell.length_c   1.000
_cell.angle_alpha   90.00
_cell.angle_beta   90.00
_cell.angle_gamma   90.00
#
_symmetry.space_group_name_H-M   'P 1'
#
loop_
_entity.id
_entity.type
_entity.pdbx_description
1 polymer ?
#
loop_
_entity_poly.entity_id
_entity_poly.type
_entity_poly.pdbx_seq_one_letter_code
_entity_poly.pdbx_strand_id
1 'polypeptide(L)'
;MSISWADSYVGQLRALAGDRTLMFVGARAVVRENAGRVLLIQRSDNGQWALPAGAMELGESIADCAVREVREETGLRALRVSAFALYTGPDRTHTNMYGHTYQIFTTAFRVEDWDGEVTRVTDETTDARFFHRDQFPAPLSASVPETLADLDVFEQTNRLILK
;
A
#
# COMPACT_ATOMS: atom_id res chain seq x y z
N MET A 1 14.53 -7.11 -5.70
CA MET A 1 15.27 -6.75 -4.46
C MET A 1 14.69 -5.42 -4.01
N SER A 2 14.10 -5.40 -2.83
CA SER A 2 13.61 -4.16 -2.23
C SER A 2 14.79 -3.22 -1.92
N ILE A 3 14.54 -1.92 -2.03
CA ILE A 3 15.51 -0.89 -1.66
C ILE A 3 15.63 -0.91 -0.13
N SER A 4 16.85 -0.88 0.42
CA SER A 4 17.01 -0.78 1.88
C SER A 4 16.41 0.53 2.39
N TRP A 5 15.91 0.57 3.63
CA TRP A 5 15.36 1.80 4.20
C TRP A 5 16.35 2.98 4.13
N ALA A 6 17.64 2.74 4.38
CA ALA A 6 18.66 3.79 4.35
C ALA A 6 18.88 4.36 2.93
N ASP A 7 18.66 3.56 1.90
CA ASP A 7 18.84 3.92 0.49
C ASP A 7 17.55 4.47 -0.13
N SER A 8 16.39 4.25 0.50
CA SER A 8 15.11 4.79 0.03
C SER A 8 15.09 6.32 0.14
N TYR A 9 14.30 6.96 -0.73
CA TYR A 9 14.15 8.42 -0.71
C TYR A 9 13.65 8.93 0.66
N VAL A 10 12.67 8.28 1.24
CA VAL A 10 12.14 8.67 2.57
C VAL A 10 13.17 8.45 3.67
N GLY A 11 13.95 7.38 3.61
CA GLY A 11 15.04 7.12 4.56
C GLY A 11 16.12 8.19 4.50
N GLN A 12 16.55 8.57 3.30
CA GLN A 12 17.50 9.67 3.10
C GLN A 12 16.98 11.01 3.61
N LEU A 13 15.71 11.35 3.31
CA LEU A 13 15.07 12.54 3.85
C LEU A 13 15.01 12.52 5.38
N ARG A 14 14.69 11.38 5.98
CA ARG A 14 14.65 11.23 7.44
C ARG A 14 16.00 11.47 8.07
N ALA A 15 17.07 10.95 7.48
CA ALA A 15 18.43 11.17 7.95
C ALA A 15 18.83 12.67 7.96
N LEU A 16 18.32 13.45 7.01
CA LEU A 16 18.55 14.90 6.93
C LEU A 16 17.62 15.72 7.84
N ALA A 17 16.35 15.32 7.95
CA ALA A 17 15.32 16.09 8.62
C ALA A 17 15.25 15.84 10.14
N GLY A 18 15.88 14.78 10.65
CA GLY A 18 15.78 14.37 12.06
C GLY A 18 14.32 14.08 12.45
N ASP A 19 13.83 14.67 13.54
CA ASP A 19 12.47 14.41 14.08
C ASP A 19 11.35 15.25 13.45
N ARG A 20 11.65 16.04 12.42
CA ARG A 20 10.63 16.86 11.75
C ARG A 20 9.61 15.98 11.05
N THR A 21 8.34 16.43 11.04
CA THR A 21 7.30 15.79 10.24
C THR A 21 7.65 15.90 8.75
N LEU A 22 7.60 14.78 8.06
CA LEU A 22 7.82 14.71 6.61
C LEU A 22 6.52 14.39 5.87
N MET A 23 6.41 14.87 4.64
CA MET A 23 5.38 14.39 3.72
C MET A 23 5.82 13.00 3.21
N PHE A 24 4.94 12.02 3.36
CA PHE A 24 5.12 10.68 2.80
C PHE A 24 4.18 10.52 1.62
N VAL A 25 4.73 10.46 0.43
CA VAL A 25 3.98 10.19 -0.80
C VAL A 25 4.11 8.71 -1.13
N GLY A 26 3.00 8.04 -1.35
CA GLY A 26 3.02 6.61 -1.62
C GLY A 26 1.78 6.12 -2.35
N ALA A 27 1.83 4.84 -2.72
CA ALA A 27 0.75 4.13 -3.36
C ALA A 27 0.25 2.98 -2.50
N ARG A 28 -1.01 2.61 -2.69
CA ARG A 28 -1.65 1.42 -2.13
C ARG A 28 -2.39 0.70 -3.24
N ALA A 29 -2.30 -0.63 -3.28
CA ALA A 29 -2.91 -1.42 -4.34
C ALA A 29 -3.94 -2.41 -3.79
N VAL A 30 -5.09 -2.51 -4.46
CA VAL A 30 -6.09 -3.56 -4.22
C VAL A 30 -5.97 -4.59 -5.34
N VAL A 31 -5.49 -5.79 -5.00
CA VAL A 31 -5.42 -6.93 -5.89
C VAL A 31 -6.57 -7.87 -5.55
N ARG A 32 -7.41 -8.19 -6.53
CA ARG A 32 -8.51 -9.14 -6.39
C ARG A 32 -8.35 -10.29 -7.38
N GLU A 33 -8.70 -11.48 -6.96
CA GLU A 33 -8.86 -12.61 -7.87
C GLU A 33 -10.30 -12.73 -8.39
N ASN A 34 -10.52 -13.61 -9.36
CA ASN A 34 -11.84 -13.79 -10.00
C ASN A 34 -12.98 -14.17 -9.03
N ALA A 35 -12.67 -14.82 -7.90
CA ALA A 35 -13.63 -15.13 -6.84
C ALA A 35 -13.94 -13.93 -5.91
N GLY A 36 -13.38 -12.75 -6.17
CA GLY A 36 -13.60 -11.54 -5.39
C GLY A 36 -12.82 -11.47 -4.07
N ARG A 37 -11.96 -12.46 -3.78
CA ARG A 37 -11.07 -12.41 -2.63
C ARG A 37 -10.00 -11.33 -2.84
N VAL A 38 -9.61 -10.66 -1.76
CA VAL A 38 -8.64 -9.57 -1.73
C VAL A 38 -7.31 -10.08 -1.20
N LEU A 39 -6.22 -9.74 -1.87
CA LEU A 39 -4.87 -10.03 -1.41
C LEU A 39 -4.52 -9.10 -0.25
N LEU A 40 -4.13 -9.70 0.86
CA LEU A 40 -3.52 -8.99 1.99
C LEU A 40 -2.12 -9.55 2.23
N ILE A 41 -1.25 -8.69 2.71
CA ILE A 41 0.09 -9.02 3.20
C ILE A 41 0.11 -8.89 4.71
N GLN A 42 0.92 -9.70 5.39
CA GLN A 42 1.23 -9.50 6.80
C GLN A 42 2.58 -8.79 6.91
N ARG A 43 2.56 -7.59 7.43
CA ARG A 43 3.74 -6.73 7.55
C ARG A 43 4.74 -7.29 8.57
N SER A 44 6.02 -7.30 8.23
CA SER A 44 7.09 -7.77 9.12
C SER A 44 7.36 -6.82 10.29
N ASP A 45 7.09 -5.51 10.12
CA ASP A 45 7.40 -4.47 11.11
C ASP A 45 6.42 -4.45 12.30
N ASN A 46 5.14 -4.74 12.08
CA ASN A 46 4.10 -4.62 13.11
C ASN A 46 3.10 -5.78 13.16
N GLY A 47 3.24 -6.77 12.27
CA GLY A 47 2.39 -7.96 12.21
C GLY A 47 0.96 -7.72 11.73
N GLN A 48 0.60 -6.50 11.34
CA GLN A 48 -0.73 -6.19 10.81
C GLN A 48 -0.90 -6.72 9.39
N TRP A 49 -2.13 -7.16 9.11
CA TRP A 49 -2.54 -7.46 7.75
C TRP A 49 -2.97 -6.16 7.05
N ALA A 50 -2.45 -5.93 5.86
CA ALA A 50 -2.64 -4.70 5.11
C ALA A 50 -2.76 -4.98 3.61
N LEU A 51 -3.20 -3.99 2.85
CA LEU A 51 -3.06 -3.99 1.39
C LEU A 51 -1.60 -3.69 1.02
N PRO A 52 -1.08 -4.23 -0.09
CA PRO A 52 0.23 -3.86 -0.60
C PRO A 52 0.36 -2.34 -0.75
N ALA A 53 1.42 -1.76 -0.17
CA ALA A 53 1.60 -0.31 -0.15
C ALA A 53 3.00 0.11 0.28
N GLY A 54 3.52 1.17 -0.33
CA GLY A 54 4.77 1.76 0.12
C GLY A 54 5.03 3.15 -0.43
N ALA A 55 6.22 3.65 -0.15
CA ALA A 55 6.67 4.98 -0.53
C ALA A 55 7.06 5.06 -2.00
N MET A 56 6.75 6.19 -2.61
CA MET A 56 7.22 6.52 -3.96
C MET A 56 8.71 6.86 -3.92
N GLU A 57 9.47 6.28 -4.83
CA GLU A 57 10.88 6.56 -5.02
C GLU A 57 11.13 7.61 -6.11
N LEU A 58 12.30 8.24 -6.09
CA LEU A 58 12.68 9.19 -7.14
C LEU A 58 12.83 8.48 -8.48
N GLY A 59 12.27 9.09 -9.52
CA GLY A 59 12.35 8.59 -10.89
C GLY A 59 11.23 7.63 -11.31
N GLU A 60 10.31 7.29 -10.40
CA GLU A 60 9.10 6.52 -10.74
C GLU A 60 7.83 7.38 -10.75
N SER A 61 6.81 6.95 -11.47
CA SER A 61 5.46 7.50 -11.33
C SER A 61 4.73 6.86 -10.15
N ILE A 62 3.66 7.49 -9.66
CA ILE A 62 2.86 6.91 -8.58
C ILE A 62 2.20 5.57 -8.98
N ALA A 63 1.93 5.37 -10.27
CA ALA A 63 1.45 4.09 -10.79
C ALA A 63 2.55 3.03 -10.80
N ASP A 64 3.78 3.40 -11.18
CA ASP A 64 4.95 2.50 -11.12
C ASP A 64 5.25 2.11 -9.67
N CYS A 65 5.12 3.05 -8.73
CA CYS A 65 5.21 2.76 -7.30
C CYS A 65 4.22 1.65 -6.88
N ALA A 66 2.94 1.77 -7.25
CA ALA A 66 1.95 0.73 -6.95
C ALA A 66 2.32 -0.63 -7.55
N VAL A 67 2.81 -0.65 -8.79
CA VAL A 67 3.24 -1.88 -9.48
C VAL A 67 4.47 -2.49 -8.79
N ARG A 68 5.44 -1.67 -8.42
CA ARG A 68 6.65 -2.11 -7.72
C ARG A 68 6.32 -2.71 -6.35
N GLU A 69 5.50 -2.02 -5.56
CA GLU A 69 5.11 -2.50 -4.22
C GLU A 69 4.34 -3.83 -4.28
N VAL A 70 3.40 -3.98 -5.22
CA VAL A 70 2.74 -5.28 -5.44
C VAL A 70 3.77 -6.37 -5.71
N ARG A 71 4.78 -6.09 -6.55
CA ARG A 71 5.80 -7.08 -6.88
C ARG A 71 6.71 -7.40 -5.69
N GLU A 72 7.18 -6.40 -4.95
CA GLU A 72 8.13 -6.56 -3.85
C GLU A 72 7.49 -7.27 -2.65
N GLU A 73 6.25 -6.92 -2.33
CA GLU A 73 5.54 -7.47 -1.18
C GLU A 73 4.81 -8.78 -1.45
N THR A 74 4.49 -9.10 -2.72
CA THR A 74 3.64 -10.26 -3.04
C THR A 74 4.20 -11.20 -4.12
N GLY A 75 5.24 -10.79 -4.86
CA GLY A 75 5.76 -11.53 -6.01
C GLY A 75 4.90 -11.44 -7.28
N LEU A 76 3.68 -10.92 -7.20
CA LEU A 76 2.80 -10.75 -8.35
C LEU A 76 3.28 -9.63 -9.27
N ARG A 77 2.96 -9.75 -10.54
CA ARG A 77 3.20 -8.72 -11.54
C ARG A 77 1.88 -8.05 -11.90
N ALA A 78 1.64 -6.83 -11.39
CA ALA A 78 0.52 -6.02 -11.82
C ALA A 78 0.76 -5.52 -13.26
N LEU A 79 -0.15 -5.85 -14.17
CA LEU A 79 -0.05 -5.53 -15.60
C LEU A 79 -0.80 -4.26 -15.96
N ARG A 80 -1.88 -3.98 -15.24
CA ARG A 80 -2.69 -2.78 -15.42
C ARG A 80 -3.28 -2.32 -14.09
N VAL A 81 -3.12 -1.03 -13.81
CA VAL A 81 -3.62 -0.40 -12.59
C VAL A 81 -4.43 0.86 -12.92
N SER A 82 -5.45 1.15 -12.13
CA SER A 82 -6.26 2.37 -12.24
C SER A 82 -6.41 3.02 -10.88
N ALA A 83 -6.08 4.31 -10.77
CA ALA A 83 -6.30 5.07 -9.56
C ALA A 83 -7.79 5.26 -9.29
N PHE A 84 -8.22 5.09 -8.04
CA PHE A 84 -9.61 5.26 -7.63
C PHE A 84 -9.80 6.18 -6.43
N ALA A 85 -8.77 6.41 -5.61
CA ALA A 85 -8.85 7.29 -4.46
C ALA A 85 -7.52 8.01 -4.18
N LEU A 86 -7.62 9.22 -3.64
CA LEU A 86 -6.52 9.99 -3.06
C LEU A 86 -6.84 10.28 -1.61
N TYR A 87 -5.94 9.91 -0.71
CA TYR A 87 -6.02 10.16 0.72
C TYR A 87 -4.98 11.20 1.10
N THR A 88 -5.45 12.34 1.60
CA THR A 88 -4.61 13.50 1.92
C THR A 88 -5.12 14.17 3.21
N GLY A 89 -4.46 15.22 3.63
CA GLY A 89 -4.97 16.01 4.73
C GLY A 89 -4.25 15.79 6.07
N PRO A 90 -4.52 16.65 7.05
CA PRO A 90 -3.82 16.63 8.35
C PRO A 90 -4.24 15.44 9.22
N ASP A 91 -5.43 14.90 9.04
CA ASP A 91 -5.95 13.69 9.70
C ASP A 91 -5.23 12.41 9.23
N ARG A 92 -4.48 12.47 8.14
CA ARG A 92 -3.61 11.40 7.63
C ARG A 92 -2.20 11.45 8.21
N THR A 93 -2.03 12.11 9.36
CA THR A 93 -0.75 12.14 10.06
C THR A 93 -0.59 10.90 10.93
N HIS A 94 0.53 10.22 10.80
CA HIS A 94 0.86 9.00 11.52
C HIS A 94 2.26 9.08 12.10
N THR A 95 2.42 8.62 13.35
CA THR A 95 3.73 8.42 13.97
C THR A 95 4.00 6.92 14.04
N ASN A 96 5.09 6.48 13.44
CA ASN A 96 5.47 5.07 13.42
C ASN A 96 6.08 4.63 14.77
N MET A 97 6.39 3.34 14.90
CA MET A 97 6.95 2.76 16.12
C MET A 97 8.34 3.29 16.50
N TYR A 98 9.03 3.95 15.57
CA TYR A 98 10.33 4.59 15.79
C TYR A 98 10.22 6.07 16.23
N GLY A 99 8.98 6.58 16.45
CA GLY A 99 8.70 7.96 16.80
C GLY A 99 8.75 8.95 15.64
N HIS A 100 8.88 8.47 14.40
CA HIS A 100 8.92 9.33 13.22
C HIS A 100 7.50 9.67 12.75
N THR A 101 7.23 10.95 12.58
CA THR A 101 5.92 11.46 12.15
C THR A 101 5.92 11.78 10.66
N TYR A 102 4.85 11.32 9.99
CA TYR A 102 4.61 11.55 8.58
C TYR A 102 3.18 12.02 8.36
N GLN A 103 3.01 13.05 7.54
CA GLN A 103 1.72 13.36 6.92
C GLN A 103 1.66 12.60 5.59
N ILE A 104 0.68 11.71 5.45
CA ILE A 104 0.64 10.73 4.38
C ILE A 104 -0.24 11.23 3.23
N PHE A 105 0.33 11.19 2.03
CA PHE A 105 -0.38 11.36 0.77
C PHE A 105 -0.37 9.99 0.06
N THR A 106 -1.53 9.34 -0.02
CA THR A 106 -1.63 8.01 -0.65
C THR A 106 -2.57 8.03 -1.84
N THR A 107 -2.10 7.52 -2.97
CA THR A 107 -2.95 7.17 -4.10
C THR A 107 -3.31 5.69 -4.03
N ALA A 108 -4.59 5.38 -4.02
CA ALA A 108 -5.06 3.98 -4.06
C ALA A 108 -5.38 3.55 -5.48
N PHE A 109 -4.87 2.38 -5.84
CA PHE A 109 -5.04 1.76 -7.14
C PHE A 109 -5.80 0.44 -7.03
N ARG A 110 -6.71 0.17 -7.96
CA ARG A 110 -7.15 -1.18 -8.23
C ARG A 110 -6.22 -1.80 -9.27
N VAL A 111 -5.82 -3.05 -9.05
CA VAL A 111 -5.12 -3.85 -10.04
C VAL A 111 -6.18 -4.53 -10.91
N GLU A 112 -6.22 -4.16 -12.18
CA GLU A 112 -7.22 -4.66 -13.13
C GLU A 112 -6.79 -5.97 -13.77
N ASP A 113 -5.47 -6.17 -13.90
CA ASP A 113 -4.88 -7.33 -14.51
C ASP A 113 -3.53 -7.64 -13.87
N TRP A 114 -3.25 -8.90 -13.62
CA TRP A 114 -2.02 -9.34 -12.98
C TRP A 114 -1.71 -10.79 -13.34
N ASP A 115 -0.44 -11.19 -13.21
CA ASP A 115 0.01 -12.57 -13.35
C ASP A 115 1.04 -12.96 -12.28
N GLY A 116 1.44 -14.23 -12.32
CA GLY A 116 2.41 -14.80 -11.37
C GLY A 116 1.73 -15.56 -10.23
N GLU A 117 2.55 -15.96 -9.27
CA GLU A 117 2.15 -16.69 -8.07
C GLU A 117 2.51 -15.86 -6.83
N VAL A 118 1.65 -15.93 -5.80
CA VAL A 118 1.88 -15.20 -4.55
C VAL A 118 3.10 -15.79 -3.82
N THR A 119 4.09 -14.96 -3.61
CA THR A 119 5.20 -15.21 -2.70
C THR A 119 4.75 -14.81 -1.29
N ARG A 120 4.64 -15.79 -0.40
CA ARG A 120 4.09 -15.54 0.94
C ARG A 120 5.03 -14.80 1.88
N VAL A 121 6.32 -14.99 1.72
CA VAL A 121 7.35 -14.39 2.58
C VAL A 121 8.34 -13.65 1.71
N THR A 122 8.58 -12.39 2.02
CA THR A 122 9.55 -11.53 1.36
C THR A 122 10.41 -10.84 2.42
N ASP A 123 11.25 -9.89 2.04
CA ASP A 123 12.03 -9.09 3.01
C ASP A 123 11.13 -8.20 3.88
N GLU A 124 9.92 -7.85 3.40
CA GLU A 124 9.01 -6.91 4.04
C GLU A 124 7.74 -7.56 4.59
N THR A 125 7.47 -8.81 4.19
CA THR A 125 6.24 -9.51 4.57
C THR A 125 6.52 -10.88 5.17
N THR A 126 5.75 -11.25 6.19
CA THR A 126 5.81 -12.57 6.83
C THR A 126 4.78 -13.54 6.25
N ASP A 127 3.75 -13.03 5.58
CA ASP A 127 2.76 -13.82 4.85
C ASP A 127 2.02 -12.96 3.82
N ALA A 128 1.47 -13.59 2.77
CA ALA A 128 0.60 -12.97 1.79
C ALA A 128 -0.44 -13.98 1.32
N ARG A 129 -1.73 -13.63 1.35
CA ARG A 129 -2.84 -14.52 0.96
C ARG A 129 -4.05 -13.74 0.48
N PHE A 130 -4.90 -14.42 -0.30
CA PHE A 130 -6.23 -13.95 -0.67
C PHE A 130 -7.26 -14.33 0.38
N PHE A 131 -8.09 -13.37 0.78
CA PHE A 131 -9.15 -13.54 1.78
C PHE A 131 -10.50 -13.06 1.26
N HIS A 132 -11.58 -13.73 1.64
CA HIS A 132 -12.91 -13.14 1.57
C HIS A 132 -13.03 -11.98 2.55
N ARG A 133 -13.80 -10.94 2.19
CA ARG A 133 -13.91 -9.72 3.02
C ARG A 133 -14.48 -9.97 4.42
N ASP A 134 -15.32 -10.98 4.59
CA ASP A 134 -15.90 -11.42 5.86
C ASP A 134 -14.97 -12.32 6.70
N GLN A 135 -13.78 -12.65 6.16
CA GLN A 135 -12.80 -13.54 6.77
C GLN A 135 -11.42 -12.91 6.91
N PHE A 136 -11.37 -11.58 6.97
CA PHE A 136 -10.08 -10.90 7.14
C PHE A 136 -9.43 -11.25 8.48
N PRO A 137 -8.14 -11.54 8.47
CA PRO A 137 -7.39 -11.90 9.68
C PRO A 137 -7.16 -10.68 10.58
N ALA A 138 -6.86 -10.96 11.84
CA ALA A 138 -6.45 -9.94 12.81
C ALA A 138 -4.96 -10.09 13.16
N PRO A 139 -4.28 -8.98 13.52
CA PRO A 139 -4.74 -7.60 13.49
C PRO A 139 -4.81 -7.03 12.07
N LEU A 140 -5.89 -6.34 11.74
CA LEU A 140 -6.10 -5.74 10.43
C LEU A 140 -5.81 -4.24 10.48
N SER A 141 -5.08 -3.72 9.48
CA SER A 141 -4.88 -2.28 9.30
C SER A 141 -6.21 -1.56 9.07
N ALA A 142 -6.46 -0.47 9.79
CA ALA A 142 -7.67 0.34 9.66
C ALA A 142 -7.88 0.90 8.23
N SER A 143 -6.82 1.02 7.46
CA SER A 143 -6.89 1.48 6.08
C SER A 143 -7.52 0.47 5.11
N VAL A 144 -7.56 -0.82 5.46
CA VAL A 144 -8.11 -1.87 4.58
C VAL A 144 -9.61 -1.69 4.37
N PRO A 145 -10.46 -1.67 5.40
CA PRO A 145 -11.90 -1.53 5.21
C PRO A 145 -12.27 -0.18 4.57
N GLU A 146 -11.58 0.91 4.92
CA GLU A 146 -11.80 2.22 4.29
C GLU A 146 -11.53 2.17 2.79
N THR A 147 -10.35 1.65 2.39
CA THR A 147 -9.94 1.57 0.99
C THR A 147 -10.89 0.71 0.16
N LEU A 148 -11.37 -0.40 0.72
CA LEU A 148 -12.30 -1.29 0.02
C LEU A 148 -13.71 -0.67 -0.12
N ALA A 149 -14.18 0.07 0.89
CA ALA A 149 -15.44 0.81 0.78
C ALA A 149 -15.38 1.91 -0.29
N ASP A 150 -14.25 2.62 -0.37
CA ASP A 150 -14.03 3.64 -1.40
C ASP A 150 -13.91 3.03 -2.80
N LEU A 151 -13.29 1.85 -2.93
CA LEU A 151 -13.28 1.11 -4.19
C LEU A 151 -14.70 0.74 -4.65
N ASP A 152 -15.56 0.27 -3.72
CA ASP A 152 -16.95 -0.05 -4.05
C ASP A 152 -17.71 1.18 -4.54
N VAL A 153 -17.53 2.35 -3.93
CA VAL A 153 -18.12 3.61 -4.38
C VAL A 153 -17.59 4.01 -5.77
N PHE A 154 -16.28 3.90 -5.98
CA PHE A 154 -15.68 4.18 -7.28
C PHE A 154 -16.24 3.26 -8.38
N GLU A 155 -16.36 1.96 -8.11
CA GLU A 155 -16.90 0.99 -9.08
C GLU A 155 -18.37 1.25 -9.45
N GLN A 156 -19.16 1.80 -8.52
CA GLN A 156 -20.55 2.19 -8.78
C GLN A 156 -20.68 3.53 -9.51
N THR A 157 -19.79 4.47 -9.25
CA THR A 157 -19.95 5.86 -9.69
C THR A 157 -18.97 6.27 -10.79
N ASN A 158 -17.88 5.55 -10.94
CA ASN A 158 -16.72 5.89 -11.77
C ASN A 158 -16.14 7.29 -11.46
N ARG A 159 -16.26 7.72 -10.20
CA ARG A 159 -15.74 9.01 -9.72
C ARG A 159 -14.58 8.79 -8.78
N LEU A 160 -13.48 9.50 -9.02
CA LEU A 160 -12.33 9.51 -8.14
C LEU A 160 -12.74 9.99 -6.74
N ILE A 161 -12.33 9.25 -5.71
CA ILE A 161 -12.57 9.59 -4.32
C ILE A 161 -11.42 10.48 -3.83
N LEU A 162 -11.76 11.61 -3.21
CA LEU A 162 -10.80 12.54 -2.59
C LEU A 162 -11.11 12.65 -1.10
N LYS A 163 -10.15 12.33 -0.25
CA LYS A 163 -10.25 12.41 1.22
C LYS A 163 -8.99 12.99 1.84
#